data_5171fc84393a8820511367e4041dfd2e
#
_entry.id   5171fc84393a8820511367e4041dfd2e
#
_cell.length_a   1.000
_cell.length_b   1.000
_cell.length_c   1.000
_cell.angle_alpha   90.00
_cell.angle_beta   90.00
_cell.angle_gamma   90.00
#
_symmetry.space_group_name_H-M   'P 1'
#
loop_
_entity.id
_entity.type
_entity.pdbx_description
1 polymer ?
#
loop_
_entity_poly.entity_id
_entity_poly.type
_entity_poly.pdbx_seq_one_letter_code
_entity_poly.pdbx_strand_id
1 'polypeptide(L)'
;MQIATVLGMGMFIAVFLLLFKPFGLHDDYPNRMMIILGYGAVTSIVLAVTSIGAPLLFSRWFAEAQWTVGRELVATAVTVSLIGMANAIYSAWVFQWPLTVGVLASFQTITFIVGVIPVSFLILLRYRQQTVMYEAAAETLTEQVAVRHVDVASDLLAIEAADNYITEYWLTPKGIRQNLVRATMASVDERTDLPPSMMRCHRSWFVNLDHVDHVSGNAQGYRLHVDDGVVIPVARTRSAELERRLPHHSPLRPK
;
A
#
# COMPACT_ATOMS: atom_id res chain seq x y z
N MET A 1 13.86 -8.99 0.55
CA MET A 1 13.37 -8.07 -0.48
C MET A 1 14.06 -6.70 -0.42
N GLN A 2 14.15 -6.04 0.71
CA GLN A 2 14.77 -4.70 0.83
C GLN A 2 16.24 -4.64 0.38
N ILE A 3 17.09 -5.61 0.76
CA ILE A 3 18.51 -5.63 0.35
C ILE A 3 18.67 -5.73 -1.17
N ALA A 4 17.86 -6.57 -1.83
CA ALA A 4 17.90 -6.71 -3.29
C ALA A 4 17.47 -5.40 -3.98
N THR A 5 16.52 -4.67 -3.43
CA THR A 5 16.09 -3.35 -3.94
C THR A 5 17.21 -2.32 -3.78
N VAL A 6 17.87 -2.28 -2.62
CA VAL A 6 18.99 -1.35 -2.35
C VAL A 6 20.15 -1.58 -3.33
N LEU A 7 20.58 -2.83 -3.49
CA LEU A 7 21.68 -3.19 -4.40
C LEU A 7 21.28 -2.98 -5.87
N GLY A 8 20.05 -3.36 -6.24
CA GLY A 8 19.53 -3.18 -7.59
C GLY A 8 19.46 -1.72 -8.02
N MET A 9 19.10 -0.81 -7.10
CA MET A 9 19.10 0.63 -7.39
C MET A 9 20.51 1.19 -7.58
N GLY A 10 21.47 0.81 -6.74
CA GLY A 10 22.85 1.22 -6.94
C GLY A 10 23.43 0.71 -8.27
N MET A 11 23.13 -0.54 -8.62
CA MET A 11 23.49 -1.13 -9.90
C MET A 11 22.83 -0.38 -11.06
N PHE A 12 21.54 -0.06 -10.95
CA PHE A 12 20.82 0.73 -11.96
C PHE A 12 21.50 2.08 -12.19
N ILE A 13 21.86 2.81 -11.14
CA ILE A 13 22.57 4.09 -11.27
C ILE A 13 23.93 3.89 -11.95
N ALA A 14 24.70 2.89 -11.57
CA ALA A 14 25.98 2.61 -12.20
C ALA A 14 25.82 2.30 -13.71
N VAL A 15 24.85 1.46 -14.08
CA VAL A 15 24.56 1.14 -15.49
C VAL A 15 24.06 2.38 -16.24
N PHE A 16 23.19 3.18 -15.62
CA PHE A 16 22.69 4.42 -16.22
C PHE A 16 23.84 5.40 -16.51
N LEU A 17 24.74 5.61 -15.57
CA LEU A 17 25.91 6.49 -15.76
C LEU A 17 26.87 5.97 -16.83
N LEU A 18 27.02 4.65 -16.96
CA LEU A 18 27.80 4.02 -18.03
C LEU A 18 27.22 4.29 -19.42
N LEU A 19 25.91 4.17 -19.57
CA LEU A 19 25.20 4.29 -20.85
C LEU A 19 25.05 5.76 -21.28
N PHE A 20 24.61 6.62 -20.39
CA PHE A 20 24.24 8.01 -20.71
C PHE A 20 25.38 9.00 -20.54
N LYS A 21 26.47 8.62 -19.86
CA LYS A 21 27.68 9.43 -19.67
C LYS A 21 27.42 10.88 -19.25
N PRO A 22 26.50 11.16 -18.29
CA PRO A 22 26.28 12.52 -17.82
C PRO A 22 27.55 13.05 -17.13
N PHE A 23 27.61 14.33 -16.89
CA PHE A 23 28.72 15.01 -16.18
C PHE A 23 30.09 14.96 -16.88
N GLY A 24 30.13 14.71 -18.21
CA GLY A 24 31.41 14.66 -18.93
C GLY A 24 32.27 13.43 -18.64
N LEU A 25 31.69 12.37 -18.09
CA LEU A 25 32.34 11.09 -17.85
C LEU A 25 32.56 10.33 -19.18
N HIS A 26 33.38 10.90 -20.08
CA HIS A 26 33.74 10.27 -21.34
C HIS A 26 34.61 9.01 -21.13
N ASP A 27 34.78 8.23 -22.17
CA ASP A 27 35.48 6.92 -22.09
C ASP A 27 36.94 7.06 -21.64
N ASP A 28 37.59 8.16 -21.96
CA ASP A 28 38.98 8.45 -21.63
C ASP A 28 39.19 9.04 -20.22
N TYR A 29 38.14 9.19 -19.41
CA TYR A 29 38.28 9.79 -18.09
C TYR A 29 39.00 8.84 -17.13
N PRO A 30 40.07 9.31 -16.44
CA PRO A 30 40.83 8.49 -15.50
C PRO A 30 39.95 7.91 -14.40
N ASN A 31 40.12 6.61 -14.12
CA ASN A 31 39.37 5.90 -13.06
C ASN A 31 37.84 5.97 -13.19
N ARG A 32 37.31 6.25 -14.39
CA ARG A 32 35.88 6.38 -14.68
C ARG A 32 35.04 5.27 -14.05
N MET A 33 35.46 4.00 -14.18
CA MET A 33 34.72 2.88 -13.62
C MET A 33 34.61 2.95 -12.10
N MET A 34 35.67 3.33 -11.41
CA MET A 34 35.66 3.51 -9.95
C MET A 34 34.71 4.65 -9.54
N ILE A 35 34.72 5.75 -10.30
CA ILE A 35 33.83 6.89 -10.02
C ILE A 35 32.37 6.48 -10.21
N ILE A 36 32.04 5.77 -11.27
CA ILE A 36 30.67 5.28 -11.54
C ILE A 36 30.20 4.30 -10.45
N LEU A 37 31.04 3.35 -10.07
CA LEU A 37 30.74 2.43 -8.95
C LEU A 37 30.57 3.18 -7.64
N GLY A 38 31.32 4.26 -7.41
CA GLY A 38 31.18 5.13 -6.26
C GLY A 38 29.78 5.78 -6.19
N TYR A 39 29.25 6.30 -7.28
CA TYR A 39 27.88 6.84 -7.32
C TYR A 39 26.83 5.76 -6.98
N GLY A 40 27.00 4.55 -7.54
CA GLY A 40 26.16 3.42 -7.21
C GLY A 40 26.22 3.04 -5.71
N ALA A 41 27.43 3.01 -5.15
CA ALA A 41 27.65 2.72 -3.74
C ALA A 41 27.04 3.80 -2.83
N VAL A 42 27.25 5.08 -3.11
CA VAL A 42 26.64 6.21 -2.37
C VAL A 42 25.10 6.09 -2.39
N THR A 43 24.52 5.85 -3.55
CA THR A 43 23.07 5.66 -3.70
C THR A 43 22.58 4.47 -2.87
N SER A 44 23.29 3.33 -2.91
CA SER A 44 22.93 2.14 -2.11
C SER A 44 23.02 2.42 -0.60
N ILE A 45 24.04 3.13 -0.15
CA ILE A 45 24.20 3.48 1.27
C ILE A 45 23.04 4.37 1.73
N VAL A 46 22.71 5.42 0.99
CA VAL A 46 21.59 6.30 1.34
C VAL A 46 20.27 5.53 1.36
N LEU A 47 20.03 4.67 0.38
CA LEU A 47 18.84 3.80 0.35
C LEU A 47 18.81 2.83 1.53
N ALA A 48 19.92 2.23 1.92
CA ALA A 48 19.97 1.36 3.10
C ALA A 48 19.63 2.14 4.38
N VAL A 49 20.19 3.33 4.54
CA VAL A 49 19.90 4.19 5.71
C VAL A 49 18.41 4.59 5.74
N THR A 50 17.83 4.99 4.62
CA THR A 50 16.44 5.47 4.59
C THR A 50 15.41 4.33 4.59
N SER A 51 15.69 3.19 3.95
CA SER A 51 14.73 2.09 3.83
C SER A 51 14.85 1.03 4.94
N ILE A 52 16.02 0.93 5.59
CA ILE A 52 16.26 -0.05 6.66
C ILE A 52 16.50 0.69 7.98
N GLY A 53 17.44 1.65 8.00
CA GLY A 53 17.83 2.35 9.21
C GLY A 53 16.75 3.26 9.77
N ALA A 54 16.12 4.09 8.93
CA ALA A 54 15.07 5.01 9.37
C ALA A 54 13.83 4.31 9.98
N PRO A 55 13.30 3.22 9.42
CA PRO A 55 12.23 2.45 10.05
C PRO A 55 12.60 1.85 11.41
N LEU A 56 13.85 1.44 11.60
CA LEU A 56 14.34 0.93 12.89
C LEU A 56 14.40 2.03 13.95
N LEU A 57 14.83 3.23 13.57
CA LEU A 57 14.96 4.37 14.48
C LEU A 57 13.62 5.06 14.77
N PHE A 58 12.73 5.14 13.77
CA PHE A 58 11.46 5.85 13.83
C PHE A 58 10.27 4.91 13.64
N SER A 59 10.25 3.77 14.33
CA SER A 59 9.26 2.71 14.16
C SER A 59 7.80 3.18 14.25
N ARG A 60 7.50 4.17 15.11
CA ARG A 60 6.16 4.74 15.24
C ARG A 60 5.69 5.47 13.99
N TRP A 61 6.60 6.19 13.30
CA TRP A 61 6.27 6.93 12.09
C TRP A 61 6.07 6.00 10.89
N PHE A 62 6.83 4.87 10.85
CA PHE A 62 6.77 3.85 9.80
C PHE A 62 5.79 2.71 10.11
N ALA A 63 4.98 2.79 11.18
CA ALA A 63 4.01 1.76 11.52
C ALA A 63 2.97 1.58 10.40
N GLU A 64 2.77 0.35 9.95
CA GLU A 64 1.86 0.00 8.84
C GLU A 64 0.43 0.50 9.06
N ALA A 65 -0.07 0.43 10.30
CA ALA A 65 -1.41 0.90 10.66
C ALA A 65 -1.64 2.40 10.39
N GLN A 66 -0.57 3.19 10.34
CA GLN A 66 -0.63 4.64 10.12
C GLN A 66 -0.05 5.05 8.76
N TRP A 67 0.37 4.06 7.94
CA TRP A 67 1.02 4.35 6.67
C TRP A 67 0.01 4.86 5.64
N THR A 68 0.25 6.04 5.11
CA THR A 68 -0.59 6.69 4.12
C THR A 68 0.19 7.00 2.85
N VAL A 69 -0.50 7.22 1.74
CA VAL A 69 0.12 7.64 0.47
C VAL A 69 0.94 8.93 0.66
N GLY A 70 0.44 9.86 1.48
CA GLY A 70 1.17 11.09 1.80
C GLY A 70 2.50 10.83 2.50
N ARG A 71 2.54 9.91 3.47
CA ARG A 71 3.79 9.51 4.15
C ARG A 71 4.76 8.82 3.19
N GLU A 72 4.26 7.96 2.28
CA GLU A 72 5.07 7.33 1.24
C GLU A 72 5.72 8.39 0.32
N LEU A 73 4.94 9.39 -0.12
CA LEU A 73 5.45 10.47 -0.97
C LEU A 73 6.51 11.30 -0.24
N VAL A 74 6.29 11.65 1.02
CA VAL A 74 7.27 12.39 1.83
C VAL A 74 8.54 11.57 2.03
N ALA A 75 8.43 10.30 2.41
CA ALA A 75 9.59 9.41 2.59
C ALA A 75 10.41 9.28 1.30
N THR A 76 9.73 9.11 0.17
CA THR A 76 10.36 9.03 -1.15
C THR A 76 11.04 10.33 -1.52
N ALA A 77 10.39 11.49 -1.35
CA ALA A 77 10.97 12.79 -1.63
C ALA A 77 12.21 13.07 -0.78
N VAL A 78 12.16 12.76 0.51
CA VAL A 78 13.32 12.87 1.42
C VAL A 78 14.45 11.96 0.96
N THR A 79 14.16 10.71 0.62
CA THR A 79 15.16 9.74 0.15
C THR A 79 15.86 10.23 -1.12
N VAL A 80 15.09 10.68 -2.13
CA VAL A 80 15.63 11.20 -3.39
C VAL A 80 16.47 12.46 -3.14
N SER A 81 16.01 13.34 -2.24
CA SER A 81 16.78 14.54 -1.87
C SER A 81 18.12 14.21 -1.19
N LEU A 82 18.13 13.22 -0.30
CA LEU A 82 19.35 12.75 0.35
C LEU A 82 20.32 12.09 -0.64
N ILE A 83 19.81 11.33 -1.62
CA ILE A 83 20.62 10.76 -2.70
C ILE A 83 21.26 11.87 -3.52
N GLY A 84 20.50 12.89 -3.94
CA GLY A 84 21.03 14.03 -4.71
C GLY A 84 22.12 14.79 -3.94
N MET A 85 21.89 15.04 -2.67
CA MET A 85 22.87 15.72 -1.80
C MET A 85 24.14 14.88 -1.61
N ALA A 86 24.01 13.59 -1.31
CA ALA A 86 25.16 12.71 -1.11
C ALA A 86 25.99 12.56 -2.40
N ASN A 87 25.33 12.45 -3.56
CA ASN A 87 26.01 12.41 -4.84
C ASN A 87 26.67 13.73 -5.21
N ALA A 88 26.10 14.89 -4.85
CA ALA A 88 26.77 16.18 -5.02
C ALA A 88 28.02 16.30 -4.16
N ILE A 89 27.97 15.85 -2.89
CA ILE A 89 29.13 15.81 -1.99
C ILE A 89 30.20 14.88 -2.54
N TYR A 90 29.81 13.69 -3.00
CA TYR A 90 30.72 12.73 -3.62
C TYR A 90 31.41 13.33 -4.87
N SER A 91 30.65 14.02 -5.73
CA SER A 91 31.20 14.71 -6.91
C SER A 91 32.15 15.82 -6.54
N ALA A 92 31.81 16.65 -5.55
CA ALA A 92 32.69 17.70 -5.04
C ALA A 92 34.01 17.13 -4.54
N TRP A 93 33.97 15.98 -3.86
CA TRP A 93 35.17 15.29 -3.39
C TRP A 93 36.00 14.69 -4.54
N VAL A 94 35.37 14.01 -5.49
CA VAL A 94 36.08 13.36 -6.62
C VAL A 94 36.69 14.37 -7.58
N PHE A 95 35.92 15.40 -7.95
CA PHE A 95 36.32 16.37 -8.96
C PHE A 95 36.90 17.65 -8.39
N GLN A 96 37.01 17.73 -7.05
CA GLN A 96 37.49 18.92 -6.33
C GLN A 96 36.69 20.20 -6.68
N TRP A 97 35.38 20.03 -6.93
CA TRP A 97 34.48 21.15 -7.23
C TRP A 97 34.02 21.86 -5.95
N PRO A 98 33.83 23.19 -6.01
CA PRO A 98 33.24 23.90 -4.89
C PRO A 98 31.78 23.51 -4.70
N LEU A 99 31.41 23.22 -3.47
CA LEU A 99 30.05 22.85 -3.11
C LEU A 99 29.17 24.11 -3.04
N THR A 100 28.72 24.59 -4.19
CA THR A 100 27.86 25.77 -4.30
C THR A 100 26.39 25.39 -4.34
N VAL A 101 25.48 26.34 -4.05
CA VAL A 101 24.03 26.15 -4.18
C VAL A 101 23.65 25.73 -5.61
N GLY A 102 24.34 26.28 -6.62
CA GLY A 102 24.12 25.91 -8.02
C GLY A 102 24.46 24.45 -8.32
N VAL A 103 25.58 23.94 -7.78
CA VAL A 103 25.96 22.52 -7.90
C VAL A 103 24.93 21.63 -7.22
N LEU A 104 24.54 21.97 -5.99
CA LEU A 104 23.52 21.21 -5.26
C LEU A 104 22.18 21.18 -6.02
N ALA A 105 21.73 22.31 -6.52
CA ALA A 105 20.49 22.42 -7.29
C ALA A 105 20.54 21.59 -8.58
N SER A 106 21.67 21.62 -9.31
CA SER A 106 21.86 20.83 -10.53
C SER A 106 21.82 19.34 -10.23
N PHE A 107 22.54 18.88 -9.21
CA PHE A 107 22.49 17.47 -8.80
C PHE A 107 21.11 17.05 -8.35
N GLN A 108 20.41 17.90 -7.60
CA GLN A 108 19.06 17.63 -7.16
C GLN A 108 18.09 17.47 -8.34
N THR A 109 18.15 18.38 -9.32
CA THR A 109 17.34 18.32 -10.54
C THR A 109 17.60 17.03 -11.32
N ILE A 110 18.86 16.70 -11.56
CA ILE A 110 19.23 15.48 -12.29
C ILE A 110 18.78 14.24 -11.51
N THR A 111 18.98 14.21 -10.19
CA THR A 111 18.56 13.07 -9.35
C THR A 111 17.05 12.86 -9.40
N PHE A 112 16.25 13.92 -9.39
CA PHE A 112 14.80 13.81 -9.56
C PHE A 112 14.43 13.27 -10.94
N ILE A 113 15.00 13.81 -12.01
CA ILE A 113 14.72 13.37 -13.38
C ILE A 113 15.09 11.89 -13.57
N VAL A 114 16.29 11.50 -13.17
CA VAL A 114 16.77 10.11 -13.29
C VAL A 114 16.01 9.17 -12.36
N GLY A 115 15.65 9.65 -11.18
CA GLY A 115 14.94 8.88 -10.16
C GLY A 115 13.49 8.56 -10.51
N VAL A 116 12.83 9.33 -11.39
CA VAL A 116 11.42 9.09 -11.78
C VAL A 116 11.24 7.69 -12.35
N ILE A 117 12.13 7.24 -13.23
CA ILE A 117 12.01 5.93 -13.90
C ILE A 117 12.04 4.76 -12.90
N PRO A 118 13.10 4.59 -12.07
CA PRO A 118 13.17 3.46 -11.15
C PRO A 118 12.13 3.56 -10.02
N VAL A 119 11.79 4.76 -9.56
CA VAL A 119 10.75 4.95 -8.55
C VAL A 119 9.39 4.52 -9.10
N SER A 120 9.03 4.94 -10.30
CA SER A 120 7.79 4.52 -10.97
C SER A 120 7.74 3.01 -11.17
N PHE A 121 8.85 2.41 -11.58
CA PHE A 121 8.95 0.96 -11.74
C PHE A 121 8.77 0.21 -10.41
N LEU A 122 9.40 0.68 -9.32
CA LEU A 122 9.24 0.09 -8.00
C LEU A 122 7.81 0.22 -7.48
N ILE A 123 7.16 1.37 -7.69
CA ILE A 123 5.75 1.57 -7.32
C ILE A 123 4.87 0.58 -8.10
N LEU A 124 5.09 0.42 -9.40
CA LEU A 124 4.36 -0.52 -10.23
C LEU A 124 4.55 -1.98 -9.80
N LEU A 125 5.78 -2.37 -9.45
CA LEU A 125 6.08 -3.71 -8.93
C LEU A 125 5.37 -3.96 -7.60
N ARG A 126 5.43 -3.01 -6.66
CA ARG A 126 4.72 -3.10 -5.37
C ARG A 126 3.20 -3.20 -5.57
N TYR A 127 2.66 -2.38 -6.46
CA TYR A 127 1.25 -2.42 -6.80
C TYR A 127 0.84 -3.81 -7.33
N ARG A 128 1.59 -4.37 -8.27
CA ARG A 128 1.34 -5.72 -8.80
C ARG A 128 1.44 -6.80 -7.72
N GLN A 129 2.47 -6.76 -6.87
CA GLN A 129 2.63 -7.73 -5.79
C GLN A 129 1.46 -7.68 -4.81
N GLN A 130 1.02 -6.48 -4.41
CA GLN A 130 -0.14 -6.32 -3.54
C GLN A 130 -1.42 -6.86 -4.21
N THR A 131 -1.63 -6.58 -5.49
CA THR A 131 -2.79 -7.08 -6.23
C THR A 131 -2.81 -8.62 -6.18
N VAL A 132 -1.71 -9.28 -6.58
CA VAL A 132 -1.62 -10.75 -6.57
C VAL A 132 -1.84 -11.34 -5.18
N MET A 133 -1.30 -10.72 -4.13
CA MET A 133 -1.52 -11.18 -2.75
C MET A 133 -2.99 -11.09 -2.33
N TYR A 134 -3.64 -9.96 -2.58
CA TYR A 134 -5.04 -9.77 -2.21
C TYR A 134 -5.98 -10.62 -3.08
N GLU A 135 -5.67 -10.82 -4.38
CA GLU A 135 -6.43 -11.70 -5.25
C GLU A 135 -6.37 -13.16 -4.76
N ALA A 136 -5.19 -13.69 -4.49
CA ALA A 136 -5.02 -15.06 -3.99
C ALA A 136 -5.69 -15.28 -2.62
N ALA A 137 -5.55 -14.32 -1.71
CA ALA A 137 -6.23 -14.39 -0.42
C ALA A 137 -7.75 -14.27 -0.56
N ALA A 138 -8.25 -13.43 -1.46
CA ALA A 138 -9.68 -13.28 -1.74
C ALA A 138 -10.29 -14.56 -2.34
N GLU A 139 -9.56 -15.25 -3.22
CA GLU A 139 -9.98 -16.53 -3.78
C GLU A 139 -10.15 -17.58 -2.68
N THR A 140 -9.18 -17.69 -1.76
CA THR A 140 -9.28 -18.58 -0.60
C THR A 140 -10.48 -18.25 0.29
N LEU A 141 -10.73 -16.97 0.56
CA LEU A 141 -11.88 -16.53 1.34
C LEU A 141 -13.21 -16.83 0.62
N THR A 142 -13.25 -16.68 -0.70
CA THR A 142 -14.42 -16.99 -1.52
C THR A 142 -14.74 -18.48 -1.51
N GLU A 143 -13.74 -19.36 -1.60
CA GLU A 143 -13.94 -20.80 -1.47
C GLU A 143 -14.52 -21.16 -0.10
N GLN A 144 -14.05 -20.52 0.96
CA GLN A 144 -14.56 -20.71 2.32
C GLN A 144 -16.03 -20.26 2.44
N VAL A 145 -16.41 -19.17 1.79
CA VAL A 145 -17.79 -18.68 1.74
C VAL A 145 -18.68 -19.66 0.97
N ALA A 146 -18.24 -20.16 -0.18
CA ALA A 146 -19.01 -21.06 -1.03
C ALA A 146 -19.36 -22.41 -0.38
N VAL A 147 -18.53 -22.89 0.55
CA VAL A 147 -18.78 -24.14 1.33
C VAL A 147 -19.75 -23.91 2.49
N ARG A 148 -20.11 -22.67 2.74
CA ARG A 148 -20.86 -22.23 3.91
C ARG A 148 -22.37 -22.39 3.69
N HIS A 149 -22.99 -23.31 4.42
CA HIS A 149 -24.46 -23.35 4.58
C HIS A 149 -24.83 -22.60 5.85
N VAL A 150 -25.29 -21.35 5.72
CA VAL A 150 -25.72 -20.52 6.86
C VAL A 150 -27.24 -20.44 6.86
N ASP A 151 -27.84 -20.79 8.01
CA ASP A 151 -29.19 -20.30 8.32
C ASP A 151 -29.07 -18.81 8.66
N VAL A 152 -29.44 -17.95 7.71
CA VAL A 152 -29.31 -16.52 7.85
C VAL A 152 -30.26 -16.01 8.94
N ALA A 153 -29.70 -15.54 10.04
CA ALA A 153 -30.47 -15.10 11.20
C ALA A 153 -31.11 -13.70 11.03
N SER A 154 -30.76 -12.96 9.99
CA SER A 154 -31.24 -11.58 9.77
C SER A 154 -31.14 -11.17 8.32
N ASP A 155 -32.19 -10.53 7.80
CA ASP A 155 -32.26 -9.99 6.45
C ASP A 155 -31.48 -8.66 6.28
N LEU A 156 -30.83 -8.14 7.31
CA LEU A 156 -29.99 -6.95 7.24
C LEU A 156 -28.65 -7.31 6.60
N LEU A 157 -28.39 -6.75 5.41
CA LEU A 157 -27.19 -7.01 4.61
C LEU A 157 -26.01 -6.14 5.00
N ALA A 158 -26.27 -4.83 5.08
CA ALA A 158 -25.24 -3.84 5.29
C ALA A 158 -25.80 -2.51 5.82
N ILE A 159 -24.93 -1.68 6.39
CA ILE A 159 -25.24 -0.31 6.78
C ILE A 159 -24.15 0.59 6.21
N GLU A 160 -24.56 1.63 5.50
CA GLU A 160 -23.67 2.64 4.89
C GLU A 160 -23.86 4.01 5.57
N ALA A 161 -22.77 4.74 5.76
CA ALA A 161 -22.83 6.14 6.17
C ALA A 161 -23.29 7.03 5.00
N ALA A 162 -24.27 7.87 5.25
CA ALA A 162 -24.83 8.86 4.32
C ALA A 162 -24.92 10.23 5.02
N ASP A 163 -23.81 10.94 5.14
CA ASP A 163 -23.65 12.20 5.89
C ASP A 163 -24.13 12.09 7.36
N ASN A 164 -25.26 12.73 7.70
CA ASN A 164 -25.88 12.68 9.03
C ASN A 164 -26.93 11.56 9.17
N TYR A 165 -26.97 10.67 8.20
CA TYR A 165 -27.88 9.52 8.13
C TYR A 165 -27.06 8.25 7.90
N ILE A 166 -27.70 7.12 8.09
CA ILE A 166 -27.22 5.82 7.63
C ILE A 166 -28.24 5.25 6.64
N THR A 167 -27.76 4.49 5.66
CA THR A 167 -28.61 3.69 4.78
C THR A 167 -28.47 2.23 5.20
N GLU A 168 -29.58 1.63 5.62
CA GLU A 168 -29.65 0.21 5.90
C GLU A 168 -30.11 -0.54 4.64
N TYR A 169 -29.42 -1.61 4.29
CA TYR A 169 -29.72 -2.48 3.16
C TYR A 169 -30.34 -3.75 3.68
N TRP A 170 -31.59 -4.01 3.29
CA TRP A 170 -32.37 -5.15 3.75
C TRP A 170 -32.71 -6.07 2.59
N LEU A 171 -32.50 -7.38 2.75
CA LEU A 171 -32.97 -8.38 1.79
C LEU A 171 -34.47 -8.53 1.91
N THR A 172 -35.16 -8.51 0.77
CA THR A 172 -36.59 -8.76 0.72
C THR A 172 -36.92 -9.72 -0.46
N PRO A 173 -38.09 -10.38 -0.48
CA PRO A 173 -38.48 -11.23 -1.61
C PRO A 173 -38.56 -10.51 -2.97
N LYS A 174 -38.50 -9.17 -2.96
CA LYS A 174 -38.51 -8.31 -4.17
C LYS A 174 -37.15 -7.72 -4.51
N GLY A 175 -36.09 -8.16 -3.84
CA GLY A 175 -34.72 -7.61 -3.94
C GLY A 175 -34.34 -6.71 -2.76
N ILE A 176 -33.28 -5.98 -2.90
CA ILE A 176 -32.70 -5.14 -1.83
C ILE A 176 -33.54 -3.88 -1.62
N ARG A 177 -34.00 -3.69 -0.38
CA ARG A 177 -34.66 -2.48 0.08
C ARG A 177 -33.67 -1.61 0.85
N GLN A 178 -33.59 -0.34 0.50
CA GLN A 178 -32.81 0.67 1.23
C GLN A 178 -33.72 1.46 2.17
N ASN A 179 -33.26 1.66 3.41
CA ASN A 179 -33.95 2.43 4.43
C ASN A 179 -33.01 3.51 4.99
N LEU A 180 -33.38 4.78 4.85
CA LEU A 180 -32.59 5.90 5.34
C LEU A 180 -33.02 6.24 6.78
N VAL A 181 -32.06 6.13 7.70
CA VAL A 181 -32.28 6.36 9.15
C VAL A 181 -31.38 7.49 9.63
N ARG A 182 -31.93 8.39 10.42
CA ARG A 182 -31.12 9.46 11.03
C ARG A 182 -30.30 8.89 12.20
N ALA A 183 -29.07 8.54 11.92
CA ALA A 183 -28.14 7.96 12.87
C ALA A 183 -26.72 8.22 12.41
N THR A 184 -25.72 7.97 13.27
CA THR A 184 -24.30 8.06 12.95
C THR A 184 -23.66 6.68 13.03
N MET A 185 -22.52 6.49 12.36
CA MET A 185 -21.77 5.23 12.44
C MET A 185 -21.31 4.91 13.87
N ALA A 186 -21.11 5.92 14.71
CA ALA A 186 -20.79 5.73 16.13
C ALA A 186 -21.99 5.14 16.89
N SER A 187 -23.21 5.64 16.63
CA SER A 187 -24.42 5.08 17.26
C SER A 187 -24.73 3.66 16.77
N VAL A 188 -24.30 3.29 15.56
CA VAL A 188 -24.40 1.91 15.07
C VAL A 188 -23.46 0.98 15.82
N ASP A 189 -22.24 1.43 16.18
CA ASP A 189 -21.31 0.65 17.00
C ASP A 189 -21.88 0.29 18.39
N GLU A 190 -22.78 1.12 18.91
CA GLU A 190 -23.41 0.93 20.24
C GLU A 190 -24.70 0.10 20.18
N ARG A 191 -25.19 -0.27 18.99
CA ARG A 191 -26.40 -1.06 18.81
C ARG A 191 -26.19 -2.49 19.30
N THR A 192 -27.09 -2.97 20.12
CA THR A 192 -27.11 -4.34 20.66
C THR A 192 -28.03 -5.28 19.90
N ASP A 193 -28.86 -4.74 19.00
CA ASP A 193 -29.83 -5.47 18.16
C ASP A 193 -29.24 -5.95 16.82
N LEU A 194 -27.97 -5.65 16.54
CA LEU A 194 -27.29 -6.12 15.34
C LEU A 194 -26.94 -7.61 15.43
N PRO A 195 -27.04 -8.35 14.31
CA PRO A 195 -26.65 -9.76 14.31
C PRO A 195 -25.15 -9.94 14.67
N PRO A 196 -24.77 -11.04 15.33
CA PRO A 196 -23.36 -11.30 15.69
C PRO A 196 -22.41 -11.35 14.50
N SER A 197 -22.94 -11.67 13.31
CA SER A 197 -22.24 -11.66 12.02
C SER A 197 -21.95 -10.25 11.49
N MET A 198 -22.58 -9.21 12.07
CA MET A 198 -22.32 -7.84 11.63
C MET A 198 -20.89 -7.41 11.99
N MET A 199 -20.19 -6.87 11.00
CA MET A 199 -18.81 -6.40 11.13
C MET A 199 -18.65 -4.99 10.59
N ARG A 200 -18.02 -4.11 11.36
CA ARG A 200 -17.56 -2.83 10.84
C ARG A 200 -16.32 -3.04 9.96
N CYS A 201 -16.51 -3.14 8.66
CA CYS A 201 -15.43 -3.42 7.70
C CYS A 201 -14.74 -2.15 7.16
N HIS A 202 -15.42 -0.99 7.23
CA HIS A 202 -14.89 0.30 6.77
C HIS A 202 -15.36 1.43 7.69
N ARG A 203 -14.74 2.60 7.62
CA ARG A 203 -15.20 3.79 8.38
C ARG A 203 -16.65 4.16 8.09
N SER A 204 -17.12 3.87 6.89
CA SER A 204 -18.47 4.17 6.40
C SER A 204 -19.34 2.93 6.16
N TRP A 205 -18.89 1.72 6.52
CA TRP A 205 -19.63 0.51 6.23
C TRP A 205 -19.58 -0.51 7.37
N PHE A 206 -20.77 -1.09 7.67
CA PHE A 206 -20.93 -2.37 8.31
C PHE A 206 -21.48 -3.38 7.31
N VAL A 207 -21.09 -4.63 7.43
CA VAL A 207 -21.51 -5.74 6.59
C VAL A 207 -21.93 -6.92 7.44
N ASN A 208 -23.01 -7.57 7.04
CA ASN A 208 -23.38 -8.87 7.59
C ASN A 208 -22.59 -9.96 6.85
N LEU A 209 -21.66 -10.58 7.56
CA LEU A 209 -20.81 -11.62 6.97
C LEU A 209 -21.59 -12.84 6.51
N ASP A 210 -22.81 -13.07 7.01
CA ASP A 210 -23.65 -14.19 6.59
C ASP A 210 -24.20 -14.04 5.18
N HIS A 211 -24.25 -12.83 4.65
CA HIS A 211 -24.71 -12.50 3.30
C HIS A 211 -23.58 -12.25 2.29
N VAL A 212 -22.34 -12.51 2.66
CA VAL A 212 -21.22 -12.35 1.70
C VAL A 212 -21.21 -13.54 0.74
N ASP A 213 -21.36 -13.29 -0.56
CA ASP A 213 -21.34 -14.29 -1.62
C ASP A 213 -19.92 -14.64 -2.05
N HIS A 214 -19.12 -13.61 -2.27
CA HIS A 214 -17.72 -13.78 -2.59
C HIS A 214 -16.89 -12.55 -2.19
N VAL A 215 -15.57 -12.74 -2.15
CA VAL A 215 -14.59 -11.70 -1.84
C VAL A 215 -13.75 -11.47 -3.07
N SER A 216 -13.55 -10.22 -3.45
CA SER A 216 -12.54 -9.85 -4.43
C SER A 216 -11.43 -9.02 -3.77
N GLY A 217 -10.24 -9.04 -4.34
CA GLY A 217 -9.10 -8.32 -3.82
C GLY A 217 -8.34 -7.57 -4.91
N ASN A 218 -7.76 -6.45 -4.56
CA ASN A 218 -6.81 -5.73 -5.40
C ASN A 218 -5.77 -5.00 -4.53
N ALA A 219 -4.88 -4.23 -5.14
CA ALA A 219 -3.87 -3.45 -4.41
C ALA A 219 -4.44 -2.46 -3.38
N GLN A 220 -5.73 -2.17 -3.40
CA GLN A 220 -6.39 -1.30 -2.42
C GLN A 220 -6.93 -2.06 -1.19
N GLY A 221 -7.07 -3.39 -1.28
CA GLY A 221 -7.61 -4.28 -0.25
C GLY A 221 -8.75 -5.12 -0.75
N TYR A 222 -9.53 -5.68 0.18
CA TYR A 222 -10.69 -6.53 -0.13
C TYR A 222 -11.94 -5.72 -0.46
N ARG A 223 -12.81 -6.34 -1.26
CA ARG A 223 -14.19 -5.94 -1.50
C ARG A 223 -15.09 -7.14 -1.27
N LEU A 224 -16.13 -6.94 -0.50
CA LEU A 224 -17.14 -7.95 -0.21
C LEU A 224 -18.31 -7.76 -1.16
N HIS A 225 -18.71 -8.82 -1.81
CA HIS A 225 -19.90 -8.86 -2.65
C HIS A 225 -21.01 -9.54 -1.85
N VAL A 226 -22.09 -8.82 -1.68
CA VAL A 226 -23.22 -9.22 -0.84
C VAL A 226 -24.43 -9.28 -1.76
N ASP A 227 -25.30 -10.27 -1.56
CA ASP A 227 -26.53 -10.52 -2.31
C ASP A 227 -26.91 -9.45 -3.35
N ASP A 228 -27.19 -9.85 -4.61
CA ASP A 228 -27.72 -9.01 -5.70
C ASP A 228 -26.98 -7.69 -5.99
N GLY A 229 -25.66 -7.61 -5.70
CA GLY A 229 -24.82 -6.58 -6.30
C GLY A 229 -24.37 -5.44 -5.40
N VAL A 230 -24.51 -5.52 -4.08
CA VAL A 230 -23.88 -4.56 -3.17
C VAL A 230 -22.40 -4.90 -3.00
N VAL A 231 -21.52 -3.96 -3.38
CA VAL A 231 -20.07 -4.13 -3.27
C VAL A 231 -19.52 -3.23 -2.17
N ILE A 232 -18.99 -3.81 -1.11
CA ILE A 232 -18.59 -3.13 0.11
C ILE A 232 -17.06 -3.13 0.25
N PRO A 233 -16.41 -1.97 0.34
CA PRO A 233 -14.96 -1.91 0.52
C PRO A 233 -14.56 -2.28 1.97
N VAL A 234 -13.44 -2.98 2.11
CA VAL A 234 -12.84 -3.29 3.41
C VAL A 234 -11.61 -2.43 3.64
N ALA A 235 -11.57 -1.73 4.77
CA ALA A 235 -10.38 -0.98 5.14
C ALA A 235 -9.20 -1.94 5.42
N ARG A 236 -7.99 -1.61 4.99
CA ARG A 236 -6.79 -2.44 5.21
C ARG A 236 -6.56 -2.79 6.68
N THR A 237 -6.88 -1.86 7.58
CA THR A 237 -6.80 -2.09 9.04
C THR A 237 -7.79 -3.12 9.55
N ARG A 238 -8.82 -3.47 8.76
CA ARG A 238 -9.86 -4.45 9.07
C ARG A 238 -9.68 -5.77 8.34
N SER A 239 -8.70 -5.88 7.42
CA SER A 239 -8.46 -7.10 6.65
C SER A 239 -8.18 -8.31 7.52
N ALA A 240 -7.32 -8.18 8.52
CA ALA A 240 -7.00 -9.26 9.46
C ALA A 240 -8.20 -9.69 10.34
N GLU A 241 -9.11 -8.78 10.63
CA GLU A 241 -10.36 -9.09 11.34
C GLU A 241 -11.33 -9.86 10.42
N LEU A 242 -11.44 -9.45 9.16
CA LEU A 242 -12.22 -10.14 8.14
C LEU A 242 -11.72 -11.58 7.95
N GLU A 243 -10.42 -11.76 7.73
CA GLU A 243 -9.79 -13.07 7.53
C GLU A 243 -10.00 -14.03 8.71
N ARG A 244 -10.10 -13.50 9.93
CA ARG A 244 -10.43 -14.30 11.12
C ARG A 244 -11.91 -14.63 11.23
N ARG A 245 -12.79 -13.65 10.96
CA ARG A 245 -14.23 -13.77 11.22
C ARG A 245 -14.96 -14.54 10.12
N LEU A 246 -14.57 -14.34 8.87
CA LEU A 246 -15.26 -14.95 7.73
C LEU A 246 -15.25 -16.50 7.76
N PRO A 247 -14.13 -17.19 8.10
CA PRO A 247 -14.09 -18.65 8.24
C PRO A 247 -14.86 -19.19 9.45
N HIS A 248 -14.92 -18.43 10.55
CA HIS A 248 -15.44 -18.92 11.83
C HIS A 248 -16.95 -18.83 11.97
N HIS A 249 -17.65 -18.19 11.04
CA HIS A 249 -19.10 -18.20 10.97
C HIS A 249 -19.65 -19.46 10.28
N SER A 250 -18.89 -20.55 10.25
CA SER A 250 -19.35 -21.85 9.78
C SER A 250 -19.64 -22.77 10.98
N PRO A 251 -20.87 -23.19 11.23
CA PRO A 251 -21.12 -24.30 12.12
C PRO A 251 -20.76 -25.59 11.38
N LEU A 252 -19.49 -26.00 11.47
CA LEU A 252 -19.15 -27.41 11.23
C LEU A 252 -19.79 -28.23 12.35
N ARG A 253 -20.98 -28.77 12.13
CA ARG A 253 -21.40 -29.99 12.77
C ARG A 253 -20.96 -31.13 11.87
N PRO A 254 -20.03 -31.96 12.31
CA PRO A 254 -19.83 -33.27 11.68
C PRO A 254 -21.08 -34.10 11.93
N LYS A 255 -21.59 -34.75 10.86
CA LYS A 255 -22.47 -35.91 11.03
C LYS A 255 -21.66 -37.11 11.50
#